data_e9792c973769d19a6d92d9fa6954d194
#
_entry.id   e9792c973769d19a6d92d9fa6954d194
#
_cell.length_a   1.000
_cell.length_b   1.000
_cell.length_c   1.000
_cell.angle_alpha   90.00
_cell.angle_beta   90.00
_cell.angle_gamma   90.00
#
_symmetry.space_group_name_H-M   'P 1'
#
loop_
_entity.id
_entity.type
_entity.pdbx_description
1 polymer ?
#
loop_
_entity_poly.entity_id
_entity_poly.type
_entity_poly.pdbx_seq_one_letter_code
_entity_poly.pdbx_strand_id
1 'polypeptide(L)'
;MNPKTSIVSNSLHRDQHGASVQPLYMSTTFKVDLKSDNQEYDYSRSGNPTRSLLHKQIGRLYGVPQSQVHAVSSGMTALDTIIRGLVLSSSSHVPTILAGDDLYGGSDRLLTFLRTRCHARTVNVDTSDFERFQTAFLSLERVDCVHIESPTNPMCKVVDVPRIIAFIKKVSPQTYVVVDNTMMSGLLCNPLQLGADVVYESATKFLNGHHDIMAGIIVSRSQQIADEIYFVCNATGSGLAPMDAWLLIRGLKTLHVRLYQQQFNAMVLAEWLEQSCGFQEGPQAPGLRTRYVGLKSHPQFALHKSFNDGPGAVLAFDTGSLDLSRRIVSSRALKVWSVTVSFGCVNSLISLPCSMSHASIDPDVRKQRDFPEDLIRLCVGIEDIVDLQRDLLAAMVDAGVLEERGDMIHNLLNGHTARNTIGSEKYTQRSIYDLFYGGPQEKLEQKLSHRAIKL
;
A
#
# COMPACT_ATOMS: atom_id res chain seq x y z
N MET A 1 18.12 2.51 -15.99
CA MET A 1 17.08 1.66 -16.65
C MET A 1 15.74 2.02 -16.01
N ASN A 2 14.66 2.11 -16.79
CA ASN A 2 13.33 2.39 -16.25
C ASN A 2 12.91 1.26 -15.28
N PRO A 3 12.28 1.55 -14.12
CA PRO A 3 11.84 0.53 -13.15
C PRO A 3 11.00 -0.59 -13.78
N LYS A 4 10.06 -0.26 -14.67
CA LYS A 4 9.23 -1.23 -15.39
C LYS A 4 10.06 -2.24 -16.21
N THR A 5 11.14 -1.79 -16.86
CA THR A 5 12.06 -2.65 -17.59
C THR A 5 12.93 -3.46 -16.62
N SER A 6 13.34 -2.83 -15.51
CA SER A 6 14.23 -3.46 -14.52
C SER A 6 13.64 -4.70 -13.89
N ILE A 7 12.36 -4.69 -13.52
CA ILE A 7 11.68 -5.81 -12.88
C ILE A 7 11.37 -6.98 -13.83
N VAL A 8 11.35 -6.72 -15.14
CA VAL A 8 11.12 -7.76 -16.18
C VAL A 8 12.42 -8.35 -16.68
N SER A 9 13.50 -7.54 -16.70
CA SER A 9 14.77 -7.92 -17.33
C SER A 9 15.47 -9.09 -16.63
N ASN A 10 15.86 -10.09 -17.42
CA ASN A 10 16.69 -11.20 -16.96
C ASN A 10 18.19 -10.87 -16.89
N SER A 11 18.58 -9.62 -17.17
CA SER A 11 19.99 -9.18 -17.18
C SER A 11 20.70 -9.25 -15.82
N LEU A 12 19.94 -9.53 -14.76
CA LEU A 12 20.45 -9.64 -13.38
C LEU A 12 21.10 -10.98 -13.06
N HIS A 13 20.76 -12.00 -13.82
CA HIS A 13 21.15 -13.37 -13.56
C HIS A 13 21.87 -13.96 -14.77
N ARG A 14 23.04 -14.52 -14.51
CA ARG A 14 23.74 -15.42 -15.44
C ARG A 14 24.14 -16.66 -14.64
N ASP A 15 23.60 -17.78 -14.98
CA ASP A 15 24.07 -19.06 -14.46
C ASP A 15 24.98 -19.78 -15.48
N GLN A 16 25.58 -20.87 -15.06
CA GLN A 16 26.49 -21.65 -15.91
C GLN A 16 25.82 -22.28 -17.14
N HIS A 17 24.48 -22.35 -17.14
CA HIS A 17 23.70 -22.97 -18.23
C HIS A 17 22.99 -21.92 -19.10
N GLY A 18 23.07 -20.63 -18.77
CA GLY A 18 22.36 -19.56 -19.49
C GLY A 18 20.84 -19.63 -19.34
N ALA A 19 20.33 -20.12 -18.20
CA ALA A 19 18.90 -20.26 -17.95
C ALA A 19 18.15 -18.92 -18.04
N SER A 20 16.99 -18.92 -18.70
CA SER A 20 16.11 -17.74 -18.81
C SER A 20 15.40 -17.40 -17.49
N VAL A 21 15.33 -18.37 -16.57
CA VAL A 21 14.75 -18.22 -15.23
C VAL A 21 15.82 -18.53 -14.20
N GLN A 22 15.92 -17.73 -13.15
CA GLN A 22 16.90 -17.94 -12.08
C GLN A 22 16.67 -19.28 -11.37
N PRO A 23 17.75 -19.97 -10.99
CA PRO A 23 17.67 -21.16 -10.15
C PRO A 23 17.05 -20.87 -8.78
N LEU A 24 16.37 -21.87 -8.23
CA LEU A 24 15.88 -21.87 -6.86
C LEU A 24 16.90 -22.60 -5.96
N TYR A 25 17.53 -21.86 -5.05
CA TYR A 25 18.50 -22.41 -4.12
C TYR A 25 17.83 -22.74 -2.78
N MET A 26 17.44 -24.01 -2.61
CA MET A 26 16.79 -24.52 -1.39
C MET A 26 17.79 -24.94 -0.30
N SER A 27 19.09 -24.87 -0.58
CA SER A 27 20.12 -25.26 0.37
C SER A 27 20.07 -24.42 1.66
N THR A 28 20.08 -25.09 2.81
CA THR A 28 20.20 -24.44 4.12
C THR A 28 21.64 -24.01 4.39
N THR A 29 22.60 -24.83 4.00
CA THR A 29 24.03 -24.61 4.22
C THR A 29 24.80 -24.61 2.90
N PHE A 30 25.89 -23.87 2.84
CA PHE A 30 26.79 -23.81 1.70
C PHE A 30 28.18 -24.26 2.14
N LYS A 31 28.90 -24.97 1.24
CA LYS A 31 30.28 -25.42 1.54
C LYS A 31 31.19 -24.21 1.68
N VAL A 32 31.92 -24.17 2.77
CA VAL A 32 32.91 -23.11 3.04
C VAL A 32 34.26 -23.51 2.50
N ASP A 33 34.89 -22.65 1.69
CA ASP A 33 36.30 -22.78 1.33
C ASP A 33 37.12 -21.89 2.26
N LEU A 34 37.76 -22.52 3.25
CA LEU A 34 38.60 -21.83 4.23
C LEU A 34 39.82 -21.12 3.62
N LYS A 35 40.11 -21.33 2.35
CA LYS A 35 41.19 -20.67 1.59
C LYS A 35 40.72 -19.44 0.83
N SER A 36 39.39 -19.20 0.80
CA SER A 36 38.77 -18.08 0.08
C SER A 36 38.23 -17.06 1.08
N ASP A 37 38.72 -15.84 1.03
CA ASP A 37 38.23 -14.72 1.83
C ASP A 37 36.93 -14.12 1.27
N ASN A 38 36.39 -14.61 0.13
CA ASN A 38 35.28 -14.01 -0.62
C ASN A 38 34.05 -14.91 -0.71
N GLN A 39 33.74 -15.67 0.34
CA GLN A 39 32.54 -16.49 0.35
C GLN A 39 31.30 -15.68 0.65
N GLU A 40 30.37 -15.61 -0.29
CA GLU A 40 29.13 -14.82 -0.20
C GLU A 40 28.07 -15.49 0.70
N TYR A 41 28.01 -16.82 0.74
CA TYR A 41 26.98 -17.58 1.47
C TYR A 41 27.60 -18.70 2.31
N ASP A 42 27.11 -18.83 3.54
CA ASP A 42 27.41 -19.93 4.49
C ASP A 42 26.12 -20.64 4.92
N TYR A 43 25.13 -19.88 5.29
CA TYR A 43 23.86 -20.36 5.83
C TYR A 43 22.67 -19.51 5.36
N SER A 44 21.55 -20.15 4.95
CA SER A 44 20.42 -19.46 4.34
C SER A 44 19.70 -18.45 5.26
N ARG A 45 19.84 -18.52 6.57
CA ARG A 45 19.36 -17.46 7.48
C ARG A 45 20.07 -16.14 7.20
N SER A 46 21.38 -16.16 7.08
CA SER A 46 22.25 -15.00 6.86
C SER A 46 22.16 -14.50 5.41
N GLY A 47 22.25 -15.43 4.44
CA GLY A 47 22.22 -15.11 3.01
C GLY A 47 21.78 -16.30 2.16
N ASN A 48 21.11 -16.03 1.03
CA ASN A 48 20.71 -17.05 0.07
C ASN A 48 20.69 -16.47 -1.36
N PRO A 49 21.25 -17.16 -2.37
CA PRO A 49 21.35 -16.63 -3.73
C PRO A 49 20.02 -16.21 -4.34
N THR A 50 18.92 -16.95 -4.09
CA THR A 50 17.59 -16.59 -4.57
C THR A 50 17.08 -15.31 -3.91
N ARG A 51 17.26 -15.17 -2.59
CA ARG A 51 16.89 -13.97 -1.84
C ARG A 51 17.74 -12.76 -2.25
N SER A 52 19.02 -12.91 -2.48
CA SER A 52 19.91 -11.85 -2.96
C SER A 52 19.50 -11.33 -4.33
N LEU A 53 19.02 -12.20 -5.21
CA LEU A 53 18.47 -11.77 -6.50
C LEU A 53 17.18 -10.97 -6.34
N LEU A 54 16.29 -11.35 -5.41
CA LEU A 54 15.11 -10.56 -5.05
C LEU A 54 15.53 -9.18 -4.55
N HIS A 55 16.49 -9.10 -3.62
CA HIS A 55 17.03 -7.82 -3.11
C HIS A 55 17.53 -6.93 -4.25
N LYS A 56 18.22 -7.52 -5.22
CA LYS A 56 18.73 -6.81 -6.40
C LYS A 56 17.61 -6.26 -7.29
N GLN A 57 16.52 -7.02 -7.49
CA GLN A 57 15.35 -6.54 -8.26
C GLN A 57 14.62 -5.40 -7.56
N ILE A 58 14.35 -5.55 -6.26
CA ILE A 58 13.73 -4.51 -5.44
C ILE A 58 14.64 -3.26 -5.36
N GLY A 59 15.96 -3.46 -5.17
CA GLY A 59 16.92 -2.36 -5.18
C GLY A 59 16.84 -1.53 -6.46
N ARG A 60 16.68 -2.19 -7.63
CA ARG A 60 16.47 -1.48 -8.90
C ARG A 60 15.13 -0.76 -9.00
N LEU A 61 14.08 -1.32 -8.39
CA LEU A 61 12.76 -0.67 -8.34
C LEU A 61 12.84 0.64 -7.56
N TYR A 62 13.53 0.64 -6.43
CA TYR A 62 13.68 1.79 -5.55
C TYR A 62 14.89 2.69 -5.85
N GLY A 63 15.81 2.25 -6.73
CA GLY A 63 17.02 3.00 -7.08
C GLY A 63 18.10 2.96 -6.00
N VAL A 64 18.20 1.85 -5.25
CA VAL A 64 19.20 1.64 -4.17
C VAL A 64 20.02 0.36 -4.42
N PRO A 65 21.21 0.22 -3.80
CA PRO A 65 21.97 -1.02 -3.79
C PRO A 65 21.20 -2.19 -3.16
N GLN A 66 21.48 -3.41 -3.59
CA GLN A 66 20.86 -4.62 -3.03
C GLN A 66 21.09 -4.78 -1.51
N SER A 67 22.24 -4.29 -1.00
CA SER A 67 22.59 -4.32 0.42
C SER A 67 21.68 -3.45 1.30
N GLN A 68 20.93 -2.54 0.71
CA GLN A 68 19.93 -1.71 1.40
C GLN A 68 18.53 -2.30 1.36
N VAL A 69 18.37 -3.53 0.89
CA VAL A 69 17.08 -4.23 0.77
C VAL A 69 17.10 -5.49 1.62
N HIS A 70 16.02 -5.70 2.38
CA HIS A 70 15.80 -6.93 3.16
C HIS A 70 14.42 -7.50 2.87
N ALA A 71 14.37 -8.80 2.57
CA ALA A 71 13.13 -9.55 2.40
C ALA A 71 12.88 -10.42 3.63
N VAL A 72 11.72 -10.26 4.24
CA VAL A 72 11.30 -10.93 5.48
C VAL A 72 9.97 -11.64 5.31
N SER A 73 9.57 -12.47 6.30
CA SER A 73 8.44 -13.38 6.20
C SER A 73 7.05 -12.73 6.08
N SER A 74 6.92 -11.44 6.42
CA SER A 74 5.64 -10.70 6.27
C SER A 74 5.85 -9.20 6.38
N GLY A 75 4.83 -8.40 5.96
CA GLY A 75 4.84 -6.94 6.19
C GLY A 75 4.88 -6.58 7.67
N MET A 76 4.23 -7.37 8.53
CA MET A 76 4.29 -7.17 9.98
C MET A 76 5.68 -7.43 10.55
N THR A 77 6.36 -8.47 10.05
CA THR A 77 7.77 -8.73 10.39
C THR A 77 8.66 -7.59 9.91
N ALA A 78 8.37 -6.99 8.76
CA ALA A 78 9.12 -5.84 8.27
C ALA A 78 9.03 -4.66 9.24
N LEU A 79 7.82 -4.27 9.65
CA LEU A 79 7.62 -3.17 10.60
C LEU A 79 8.25 -3.47 11.97
N ASP A 80 8.07 -4.67 12.52
CA ASP A 80 8.68 -5.08 13.81
C ASP A 80 10.22 -5.05 13.75
N THR A 81 10.81 -5.55 12.66
CA THR A 81 12.27 -5.54 12.44
C THR A 81 12.82 -4.12 12.38
N ILE A 82 12.14 -3.22 11.65
CA ILE A 82 12.52 -1.80 11.56
C ILE A 82 12.51 -1.16 12.95
N ILE A 83 11.42 -1.35 13.70
CA ILE A 83 11.29 -0.75 15.03
C ILE A 83 12.32 -1.31 16.00
N ARG A 84 12.60 -2.61 15.99
CA ARG A 84 13.64 -3.23 16.84
C ARG A 84 15.02 -2.70 16.50
N GLY A 85 15.38 -2.62 15.23
CA GLY A 85 16.71 -2.20 14.80
C GLY A 85 16.99 -0.72 15.04
N LEU A 86 15.99 0.14 14.81
CA LEU A 86 16.22 1.59 14.79
C LEU A 86 15.69 2.32 16.02
N VAL A 87 14.70 1.76 16.72
CA VAL A 87 13.97 2.47 17.78
C VAL A 87 14.20 1.83 19.14
N LEU A 88 14.05 0.52 19.27
CA LEU A 88 14.19 -0.19 20.53
C LEU A 88 15.64 -0.50 20.91
N SER A 89 16.59 -0.34 20.00
CA SER A 89 18.02 -0.57 20.27
C SER A 89 18.64 0.44 21.23
N SER A 90 17.99 1.59 21.44
CA SER A 90 18.45 2.60 22.40
C SER A 90 18.00 2.26 23.82
N SER A 91 18.97 2.10 24.72
CA SER A 91 18.71 1.85 26.16
C SER A 91 18.66 3.11 27.02
N SER A 92 18.88 4.29 26.44
CA SER A 92 19.08 5.52 27.20
C SER A 92 17.78 6.27 27.57
N HIS A 93 16.65 5.91 26.92
CA HIS A 93 15.35 6.59 27.12
C HIS A 93 14.18 5.67 26.70
N VAL A 94 12.95 6.09 27.02
CA VAL A 94 11.72 5.41 26.55
C VAL A 94 11.51 5.73 25.06
N PRO A 95 11.57 4.74 24.17
CA PRO A 95 11.38 4.96 22.75
C PRO A 95 9.98 5.54 22.44
N THR A 96 9.92 6.58 21.63
CA THR A 96 8.66 7.24 21.27
C THR A 96 8.38 7.13 19.78
N ILE A 97 7.22 6.55 19.42
CA ILE A 97 6.75 6.38 18.05
C ILE A 97 5.49 7.23 17.86
N LEU A 98 5.54 8.15 16.91
CA LEU A 98 4.38 8.91 16.45
C LEU A 98 3.85 8.28 15.16
N ALA A 99 2.59 7.90 15.12
CA ALA A 99 2.01 7.17 14.01
C ALA A 99 0.67 7.77 13.57
N GLY A 100 0.21 7.46 12.36
CA GLY A 100 -1.14 7.80 11.91
C GLY A 100 -2.22 7.20 12.82
N ASP A 101 -3.42 7.75 12.75
CA ASP A 101 -4.61 7.23 13.44
C ASP A 101 -5.43 6.28 12.56
N ASP A 102 -5.36 6.44 11.25
CA ASP A 102 -5.94 5.53 10.26
C ASP A 102 -4.83 4.63 9.71
N LEU A 103 -4.59 3.52 10.41
CA LEU A 103 -3.56 2.54 10.12
C LEU A 103 -4.17 1.17 9.85
N TYR A 104 -3.45 0.36 9.09
CA TYR A 104 -3.76 -1.07 9.02
C TYR A 104 -3.89 -1.67 10.44
N GLY A 105 -4.96 -2.44 10.68
CA GLY A 105 -5.22 -3.00 12.02
C GLY A 105 -4.10 -3.87 12.60
N GLY A 106 -3.24 -4.43 11.74
CA GLY A 106 -2.01 -5.12 12.17
C GLY A 106 -0.97 -4.16 12.73
N SER A 107 -0.75 -3.02 12.08
CA SER A 107 0.17 -1.97 12.54
C SER A 107 -0.26 -1.41 13.90
N ASP A 108 -1.55 -1.11 14.06
CA ASP A 108 -2.12 -0.65 15.34
C ASP A 108 -1.95 -1.70 16.46
N ARG A 109 -2.15 -2.98 16.13
CA ARG A 109 -1.91 -4.09 17.06
C ARG A 109 -0.45 -4.20 17.47
N LEU A 110 0.49 -4.04 16.52
CA LEU A 110 1.91 -4.05 16.84
C LEU A 110 2.29 -2.86 17.73
N LEU A 111 1.82 -1.66 17.44
CA LEU A 111 2.04 -0.48 18.29
C LEU A 111 1.50 -0.70 19.70
N THR A 112 0.33 -1.31 19.82
CA THR A 112 -0.24 -1.70 21.13
C THR A 112 0.65 -2.71 21.86
N PHE A 113 1.16 -3.73 21.16
CA PHE A 113 2.11 -4.70 21.73
C PHE A 113 3.39 -4.01 22.20
N LEU A 114 3.97 -3.12 21.42
CA LEU A 114 5.17 -2.36 21.78
C LEU A 114 4.94 -1.50 23.03
N ARG A 115 3.79 -0.84 23.10
CA ARG A 115 3.41 -0.04 24.27
C ARG A 115 3.25 -0.87 25.52
N THR A 116 2.58 -2.02 25.44
CA THR A 116 2.22 -2.84 26.60
C THR A 116 3.29 -3.82 27.03
N ARG A 117 4.18 -4.24 26.14
CA ARG A 117 5.16 -5.32 26.39
C ARG A 117 6.62 -4.87 26.23
N CYS A 118 6.87 -3.82 25.46
CA CYS A 118 8.24 -3.36 25.18
C CYS A 118 8.52 -1.97 25.77
N HIS A 119 7.64 -1.43 26.61
CA HIS A 119 7.76 -0.12 27.24
C HIS A 119 7.99 1.05 26.28
N ALA A 120 7.58 0.93 25.03
CA ALA A 120 7.62 2.02 24.07
C ALA A 120 6.42 2.97 24.27
N ARG A 121 6.62 4.26 24.08
CA ARG A 121 5.55 5.25 23.99
C ARG A 121 5.04 5.29 22.56
N THR A 122 3.74 5.07 22.34
CA THR A 122 3.12 5.21 21.03
C THR A 122 2.03 6.27 21.08
N VAL A 123 2.05 7.20 20.12
CA VAL A 123 1.08 8.30 19.99
C VAL A 123 0.48 8.21 18.58
N ASN A 124 -0.84 8.22 18.49
CA ASN A 124 -1.55 8.24 17.21
C ASN A 124 -2.13 9.64 16.95
N VAL A 125 -2.03 10.11 15.72
CA VAL A 125 -2.55 11.41 15.28
C VAL A 125 -3.01 11.33 13.83
N ASP A 126 -4.01 12.12 13.44
CA ASP A 126 -4.37 12.25 12.02
C ASP A 126 -3.20 12.88 11.24
N THR A 127 -2.41 12.02 10.58
CA THR A 127 -1.26 12.46 9.77
C THR A 127 -1.67 13.08 8.43
N SER A 128 -2.94 12.95 8.03
CA SER A 128 -3.47 13.64 6.84
C SER A 128 -3.75 15.12 7.09
N ASP A 129 -3.84 15.52 8.36
CA ASP A 129 -3.89 16.92 8.82
C ASP A 129 -2.49 17.33 9.33
N PHE A 130 -1.77 18.09 8.51
CA PHE A 130 -0.41 18.50 8.83
C PHE A 130 -0.31 19.34 10.12
N GLU A 131 -1.28 20.20 10.39
CA GLU A 131 -1.26 21.09 11.56
C GLU A 131 -1.46 20.28 12.86
N ARG A 132 -2.36 19.30 12.85
CA ARG A 132 -2.52 18.34 13.95
C ARG A 132 -1.25 17.52 14.16
N PHE A 133 -0.68 17.00 13.07
CA PHE A 133 0.59 16.26 13.12
C PHE A 133 1.71 17.11 13.73
N GLN A 134 1.90 18.34 13.23
CA GLN A 134 2.94 19.25 13.71
C GLN A 134 2.77 19.59 15.20
N THR A 135 1.55 19.88 15.63
CA THR A 135 1.23 20.16 17.03
C THR A 135 1.56 18.96 17.92
N ALA A 136 1.14 17.77 17.52
CA ALA A 136 1.43 16.54 18.26
C ALA A 136 2.94 16.26 18.32
N PHE A 137 3.66 16.41 17.21
CA PHE A 137 5.11 16.21 17.16
C PHE A 137 5.85 17.16 18.11
N LEU A 138 5.52 18.45 18.08
CA LEU A 138 6.17 19.47 18.90
C LEU A 138 5.79 19.38 20.38
N SER A 139 4.67 18.76 20.74
CA SER A 139 4.26 18.53 22.13
C SER A 139 5.03 17.39 22.82
N LEU A 140 5.76 16.59 22.05
CA LEU A 140 6.55 15.47 22.56
C LEU A 140 8.00 15.94 22.80
N GLU A 141 8.55 15.58 23.94
CA GLU A 141 9.95 15.89 24.28
C GLU A 141 10.93 15.30 23.25
N ARG A 142 10.60 14.09 22.78
CA ARG A 142 11.40 13.35 21.78
C ARG A 142 10.49 12.45 20.95
N VAL A 143 10.77 12.36 19.67
CA VAL A 143 10.19 11.36 18.75
C VAL A 143 11.32 10.61 18.06
N ASP A 144 11.41 9.31 18.27
CA ASP A 144 12.45 8.47 17.66
C ASP A 144 12.04 8.01 16.26
N CYS A 145 10.75 7.78 16.06
CA CYS A 145 10.22 7.30 14.78
C CYS A 145 8.86 7.93 14.48
N VAL A 146 8.68 8.32 13.23
CA VAL A 146 7.36 8.66 12.66
C VAL A 146 6.99 7.57 11.66
N HIS A 147 5.84 6.92 11.87
CA HIS A 147 5.29 5.90 11.00
C HIS A 147 4.10 6.45 10.19
N ILE A 148 4.17 6.36 8.87
CA ILE A 148 3.20 6.92 7.91
C ILE A 148 2.68 5.84 6.98
N GLU A 149 1.37 5.80 6.75
CA GLU A 149 0.71 5.10 5.64
C GLU A 149 0.09 6.13 4.68
N SER A 150 0.32 6.04 3.36
CA SER A 150 -0.31 6.94 2.38
C SER A 150 -0.45 6.27 1.00
N PRO A 151 -1.70 6.23 0.44
CA PRO A 151 -2.98 6.51 1.08
C PRO A 151 -3.23 5.60 2.29
N THR A 152 -4.05 6.08 3.24
CA THR A 152 -4.39 5.29 4.43
C THR A 152 -5.36 4.15 4.10
N ASN A 153 -5.37 3.11 4.91
CA ASN A 153 -6.24 1.95 4.75
C ASN A 153 -7.12 1.75 5.99
N PRO A 154 -8.46 1.87 5.88
CA PRO A 154 -9.24 1.81 4.64
C PRO A 154 -9.79 3.15 4.13
N MET A 155 -9.56 4.27 4.81
CA MET A 155 -10.27 5.52 4.54
C MET A 155 -9.76 6.27 3.29
N CYS A 156 -8.66 5.81 2.68
CA CYS A 156 -8.03 6.42 1.51
C CYS A 156 -7.65 7.91 1.69
N LYS A 157 -7.36 8.35 2.94
CA LYS A 157 -6.81 9.69 3.19
C LYS A 157 -5.41 9.78 2.61
N VAL A 158 -5.01 10.96 2.13
CA VAL A 158 -3.65 11.19 1.63
C VAL A 158 -2.86 11.99 2.66
N VAL A 159 -1.70 11.48 3.01
CA VAL A 159 -0.74 12.17 3.90
C VAL A 159 0.22 12.97 3.03
N ASP A 160 0.49 14.22 3.43
CA ASP A 160 1.53 15.05 2.77
C ASP A 160 2.93 14.58 3.19
N VAL A 161 3.32 13.42 2.66
CA VAL A 161 4.59 12.77 3.00
C VAL A 161 5.78 13.69 2.76
N PRO A 162 5.90 14.41 1.63
CA PRO A 162 7.01 15.34 1.40
C PRO A 162 7.08 16.45 2.47
N ARG A 163 5.95 17.06 2.82
CA ARG A 163 5.88 18.15 3.81
C ARG A 163 6.25 17.67 5.21
N ILE A 164 5.72 16.51 5.62
CA ILE A 164 6.05 15.90 6.91
C ILE A 164 7.55 15.58 7.00
N ILE A 165 8.12 14.96 5.98
CA ILE A 165 9.56 14.64 5.95
C ILE A 165 10.40 15.91 6.06
N ALA A 166 10.09 16.94 5.24
CA ALA A 166 10.81 18.20 5.27
C ALA A 166 10.76 18.89 6.63
N PHE A 167 9.58 18.87 7.28
CA PHE A 167 9.41 19.39 8.63
C PHE A 167 10.26 18.61 9.64
N ILE A 168 10.16 17.28 9.68
CA ILE A 168 10.92 16.44 10.63
C ILE A 168 12.41 16.65 10.45
N LYS A 169 12.91 16.59 9.21
CA LYS A 169 14.36 16.73 8.96
C LYS A 169 14.92 18.12 9.31
N LYS A 170 14.04 19.14 9.34
CA LYS A 170 14.40 20.48 9.80
C LYS A 170 14.44 20.59 11.34
N VAL A 171 13.49 20.00 12.06
CA VAL A 171 13.34 20.20 13.52
C VAL A 171 13.96 19.09 14.35
N SER A 172 14.04 17.86 13.84
CA SER A 172 14.57 16.68 14.52
C SER A 172 15.20 15.71 13.51
N PRO A 173 16.39 16.04 12.94
CA PRO A 173 17.00 15.26 11.87
C PRO A 173 17.27 13.79 12.22
N GLN A 174 17.43 13.48 13.52
CA GLN A 174 17.65 12.14 14.04
C GLN A 174 16.38 11.27 14.08
N THR A 175 15.17 11.86 13.99
CA THR A 175 13.93 11.11 13.94
C THR A 175 13.86 10.30 12.66
N TYR A 176 13.67 9.00 12.78
CA TYR A 176 13.46 8.13 11.61
C TYR A 176 12.06 8.32 11.04
N VAL A 177 11.98 8.47 9.71
CA VAL A 177 10.70 8.48 8.99
C VAL A 177 10.55 7.16 8.25
N VAL A 178 9.57 6.37 8.67
CA VAL A 178 9.23 5.05 8.15
C VAL A 178 7.90 5.14 7.41
N VAL A 179 7.89 4.75 6.14
CA VAL A 179 6.69 4.81 5.30
C VAL A 179 6.27 3.41 4.89
N ASP A 180 5.02 3.05 5.20
CA ASP A 180 4.34 1.91 4.59
C ASP A 180 3.85 2.28 3.19
N ASN A 181 4.46 1.68 2.18
CA ASN A 181 4.16 1.93 0.77
C ASN A 181 3.31 0.81 0.13
N THR A 182 2.71 -0.04 0.95
CA THR A 182 1.98 -1.23 0.50
C THR A 182 0.82 -0.91 -0.45
N MET A 183 0.14 0.23 -0.24
CA MET A 183 -0.99 0.67 -1.07
C MET A 183 -0.57 1.13 -2.48
N MET A 184 0.69 1.54 -2.65
CA MET A 184 1.18 2.17 -3.88
C MET A 184 2.21 1.32 -4.62
N SER A 185 3.01 0.55 -3.90
CA SER A 185 4.25 -0.08 -4.39
C SER A 185 5.31 0.91 -4.89
N GLY A 186 6.55 0.44 -5.01
CA GLY A 186 7.65 1.25 -5.53
C GLY A 186 7.49 1.71 -7.01
N LEU A 187 6.46 1.22 -7.72
CA LEU A 187 6.15 1.70 -9.09
C LEU A 187 5.33 2.99 -9.10
N LEU A 188 4.44 3.17 -8.13
CA LEU A 188 3.52 4.32 -8.09
C LEU A 188 3.99 5.39 -7.11
N CYS A 189 4.76 5.01 -6.09
CA CYS A 189 5.36 5.95 -5.15
C CYS A 189 6.73 5.44 -4.70
N ASN A 190 7.71 6.34 -4.62
CA ASN A 190 9.01 6.02 -4.03
C ASN A 190 9.32 6.99 -2.87
N PRO A 191 8.88 6.69 -1.65
CA PRO A 191 9.08 7.56 -0.51
C PRO A 191 10.54 7.84 -0.14
N LEU A 192 11.51 6.98 -0.53
CA LEU A 192 12.94 7.27 -0.35
C LEU A 192 13.38 8.50 -1.15
N GLN A 193 12.81 8.69 -2.37
CA GLN A 193 13.07 9.89 -3.18
C GLN A 193 12.45 11.16 -2.57
N LEU A 194 11.41 11.00 -1.74
CA LEU A 194 10.81 12.08 -0.98
C LEU A 194 11.58 12.40 0.31
N GLY A 195 12.54 11.54 0.68
CA GLY A 195 13.42 11.73 1.82
C GLY A 195 13.15 10.84 3.04
N ALA A 196 12.26 9.85 2.93
CA ALA A 196 12.05 8.85 3.98
C ALA A 196 13.36 8.08 4.28
N ASP A 197 13.55 7.65 5.52
CA ASP A 197 14.72 6.87 5.91
C ASP A 197 14.54 5.39 5.60
N VAL A 198 13.32 4.88 5.78
CA VAL A 198 12.95 3.50 5.48
C VAL A 198 11.59 3.45 4.83
N VAL A 199 11.47 2.64 3.81
CA VAL A 199 10.20 2.25 3.19
C VAL A 199 10.02 0.76 3.39
N TYR A 200 8.82 0.33 3.74
CA TYR A 200 8.49 -1.09 3.71
C TYR A 200 7.18 -1.34 2.98
N GLU A 201 7.02 -2.57 2.52
CA GLU A 201 5.80 -3.05 1.89
C GLU A 201 5.46 -4.47 2.38
N SER A 202 4.19 -4.73 2.57
CA SER A 202 3.70 -6.11 2.54
C SER A 202 3.77 -6.62 1.11
N ALA A 203 4.84 -7.34 0.78
CA ALA A 203 5.01 -7.91 -0.56
C ALA A 203 3.98 -8.99 -0.91
N THR A 204 3.22 -9.47 0.08
CA THR A 204 2.00 -10.27 -0.06
C THR A 204 0.97 -9.64 -1.00
N LYS A 205 0.98 -8.29 -1.11
CA LYS A 205 0.01 -7.48 -1.84
C LYS A 205 0.43 -7.30 -3.31
N PHE A 206 0.46 -6.07 -3.80
CA PHE A 206 0.72 -5.75 -5.21
C PHE A 206 2.02 -6.33 -5.76
N LEU A 207 3.10 -6.34 -4.96
CA LEU A 207 4.40 -6.85 -5.43
C LEU A 207 4.29 -8.30 -5.92
N ASN A 208 3.67 -9.16 -5.14
CA ASN A 208 3.41 -10.55 -5.54
C ASN A 208 2.18 -10.68 -6.44
N GLY A 209 1.01 -10.21 -5.97
CA GLY A 209 -0.24 -10.13 -6.72
C GLY A 209 -1.01 -11.43 -6.92
N HIS A 210 -0.66 -12.55 -6.26
CA HIS A 210 -1.24 -13.87 -6.55
C HIS A 210 -1.77 -14.62 -5.33
N HIS A 211 -1.77 -14.03 -4.13
CA HIS A 211 -2.26 -14.63 -2.86
C HIS A 211 -1.61 -15.98 -2.47
N ASP A 212 -0.43 -16.29 -2.98
CA ASP A 212 0.25 -17.58 -2.81
C ASP A 212 1.49 -17.51 -1.91
N ILE A 213 1.88 -16.30 -1.46
CA ILE A 213 2.96 -16.09 -0.48
C ILE A 213 2.59 -15.04 0.57
N MET A 214 3.24 -15.12 1.72
CA MET A 214 3.40 -14.00 2.65
C MET A 214 4.85 -13.52 2.60
N ALA A 215 5.03 -12.20 2.42
CA ALA A 215 6.36 -11.60 2.41
C ALA A 215 6.30 -10.12 2.84
N GLY A 216 7.42 -9.63 3.38
CA GLY A 216 7.67 -8.22 3.62
C GLY A 216 8.97 -7.79 2.93
N ILE A 217 8.98 -6.57 2.43
CA ILE A 217 10.18 -5.93 1.88
C ILE A 217 10.48 -4.69 2.71
N ILE A 218 11.75 -4.51 3.04
CA ILE A 218 12.29 -3.32 3.71
C ILE A 218 13.33 -2.72 2.77
N VAL A 219 13.26 -1.43 2.55
CA VAL A 219 14.23 -0.68 1.73
C VAL A 219 14.73 0.51 2.53
N SER A 220 16.02 0.56 2.76
CA SER A 220 16.69 1.57 3.58
C SER A 220 17.35 2.64 2.71
N ARG A 221 17.37 3.87 3.20
CA ARG A 221 18.01 5.00 2.51
C ARG A 221 19.53 4.96 2.56
N SER A 222 20.09 4.39 3.61
CA SER A 222 21.54 4.31 3.83
C SER A 222 21.99 2.91 4.22
N GLN A 223 23.29 2.63 4.00
CA GLN A 223 23.87 1.36 4.40
C GLN A 223 23.85 1.18 5.93
N GLN A 224 24.10 2.24 6.70
CA GLN A 224 24.06 2.18 8.16
C GLN A 224 22.70 1.69 8.67
N ILE A 225 21.59 2.25 8.15
CA ILE A 225 20.24 1.80 8.50
C ILE A 225 20.01 0.35 8.08
N ALA A 226 20.51 -0.04 6.91
CA ALA A 226 20.38 -1.40 6.41
C ALA A 226 21.13 -2.41 7.27
N ASP A 227 22.30 -2.06 7.79
CA ASP A 227 23.12 -2.93 8.65
C ASP A 227 22.42 -3.20 9.99
N GLU A 228 21.80 -2.19 10.60
CA GLU A 228 20.99 -2.36 11.83
C GLU A 228 19.79 -3.28 11.60
N ILE A 229 19.09 -3.10 10.47
CA ILE A 229 17.98 -3.95 10.07
C ILE A 229 18.44 -5.39 9.79
N TYR A 230 19.56 -5.55 9.08
CA TYR A 230 20.15 -6.87 8.81
C TYR A 230 20.53 -7.60 10.10
N PHE A 231 21.11 -6.88 11.06
CA PHE A 231 21.47 -7.46 12.36
C PHE A 231 20.23 -8.10 13.02
N VAL A 232 19.11 -7.40 13.07
CA VAL A 232 17.86 -7.93 13.63
C VAL A 232 17.34 -9.11 12.80
N CYS A 233 17.32 -8.98 11.46
CA CYS A 233 16.88 -10.06 10.57
C CYS A 233 17.67 -11.35 10.81
N ASN A 234 18.99 -11.25 10.91
CA ASN A 234 19.85 -12.42 11.11
C ASN A 234 19.73 -13.00 12.52
N ALA A 235 19.64 -12.13 13.54
CA ALA A 235 19.49 -12.55 14.94
C ALA A 235 18.15 -13.26 15.21
N THR A 236 17.07 -12.78 14.60
CA THR A 236 15.71 -13.33 14.79
C THR A 236 15.34 -14.43 13.80
N GLY A 237 16.11 -14.59 12.72
CA GLY A 237 15.82 -15.56 11.66
C GLY A 237 14.61 -15.18 10.81
N SER A 238 14.28 -13.90 10.70
CA SER A 238 13.08 -13.41 10.02
C SER A 238 13.16 -13.36 8.49
N GLY A 239 14.30 -13.73 7.90
CA GLY A 239 14.51 -13.70 6.45
C GLY A 239 13.52 -14.56 5.65
N LEU A 240 13.11 -14.04 4.50
CA LEU A 240 12.16 -14.71 3.60
C LEU A 240 12.72 -16.04 3.09
N ALA A 241 11.87 -17.08 3.06
CA ALA A 241 12.24 -18.40 2.53
C ALA A 241 12.58 -18.34 1.02
N PRO A 242 13.51 -19.18 0.52
CA PRO A 242 13.93 -19.15 -0.89
C PRO A 242 12.80 -19.38 -1.88
N MET A 243 11.85 -20.26 -1.59
CA MET A 243 10.68 -20.52 -2.44
C MET A 243 9.79 -19.29 -2.56
N ASP A 244 9.47 -18.65 -1.45
CA ASP A 244 8.65 -17.43 -1.44
C ASP A 244 9.37 -16.27 -2.16
N ALA A 245 10.71 -16.17 -1.98
CA ALA A 245 11.52 -15.20 -2.72
C ALA A 245 11.47 -15.44 -4.24
N TRP A 246 11.49 -16.71 -4.67
CA TRP A 246 11.39 -17.06 -6.07
C TRP A 246 10.02 -16.75 -6.67
N LEU A 247 8.93 -17.06 -5.95
CA LEU A 247 7.56 -16.73 -6.34
C LEU A 247 7.37 -15.20 -6.41
N LEU A 248 7.92 -14.46 -5.45
CA LEU A 248 7.87 -13.00 -5.45
C LEU A 248 8.61 -12.40 -6.66
N ILE A 249 9.79 -12.93 -7.02
CA ILE A 249 10.50 -12.53 -8.24
C ILE A 249 9.62 -12.75 -9.48
N ARG A 250 8.89 -13.87 -9.53
CA ARG A 250 7.94 -14.17 -10.62
C ARG A 250 6.79 -13.16 -10.63
N GLY A 251 6.19 -12.86 -9.48
CA GLY A 251 5.12 -11.86 -9.32
C GLY A 251 5.53 -10.46 -9.77
N LEU A 252 6.75 -10.03 -9.43
CA LEU A 252 7.28 -8.72 -9.82
C LEU A 252 7.33 -8.51 -11.33
N LYS A 253 7.56 -9.57 -12.13
CA LYS A 253 7.65 -9.46 -13.59
C LYS A 253 6.37 -8.95 -14.25
N THR A 254 5.22 -9.13 -13.63
CA THR A 254 3.92 -8.67 -14.12
C THR A 254 3.34 -7.49 -13.35
N LEU A 255 4.06 -6.96 -12.35
CA LEU A 255 3.58 -5.89 -11.47
C LEU A 255 3.05 -4.70 -12.26
N HIS A 256 3.81 -4.21 -13.25
CA HIS A 256 3.43 -2.99 -13.99
C HIS A 256 2.16 -3.18 -14.86
N VAL A 257 1.98 -4.35 -15.49
CA VAL A 257 0.77 -4.62 -16.31
C VAL A 257 -0.45 -4.86 -15.42
N ARG A 258 -0.27 -5.52 -14.28
CA ARG A 258 -1.34 -5.71 -13.29
C ARG A 258 -1.82 -4.39 -12.70
N LEU A 259 -0.91 -3.57 -12.18
CA LEU A 259 -1.26 -2.26 -11.62
C LEU A 259 -1.91 -1.35 -12.66
N TYR A 260 -1.46 -1.40 -13.91
CA TYR A 260 -2.07 -0.62 -14.97
C TYR A 260 -3.55 -0.99 -15.19
N GLN A 261 -3.85 -2.28 -15.29
CA GLN A 261 -5.23 -2.75 -15.45
C GLN A 261 -6.07 -2.52 -14.19
N GLN A 262 -5.50 -2.77 -13.02
CA GLN A 262 -6.18 -2.56 -11.74
C GLN A 262 -6.57 -1.10 -11.53
N GLN A 263 -5.68 -0.15 -11.84
CA GLN A 263 -5.98 1.28 -11.75
C GLN A 263 -7.04 1.72 -12.76
N PHE A 264 -7.01 1.14 -13.98
CA PHE A 264 -8.05 1.38 -14.97
C PHE A 264 -9.42 0.94 -14.44
N ASN A 265 -9.53 -0.29 -13.98
CA ASN A 265 -10.77 -0.83 -13.43
C ASN A 265 -11.24 -0.02 -12.21
N ALA A 266 -10.34 0.35 -11.31
CA ALA A 266 -10.65 1.14 -10.12
C ALA A 266 -11.20 2.53 -10.46
N MET A 267 -10.62 3.20 -11.47
CA MET A 267 -11.09 4.52 -11.90
C MET A 267 -12.50 4.45 -12.51
N VAL A 268 -12.72 3.52 -13.44
CA VAL A 268 -14.02 3.32 -14.07
C VAL A 268 -15.08 2.99 -13.02
N LEU A 269 -14.75 2.11 -12.08
CA LEU A 269 -15.66 1.72 -11.00
C LEU A 269 -15.97 2.89 -10.07
N ALA A 270 -14.97 3.69 -9.69
CA ALA A 270 -15.16 4.83 -8.80
C ALA A 270 -16.03 5.93 -9.43
N GLU A 271 -15.80 6.25 -10.71
CA GLU A 271 -16.65 7.21 -11.43
C GLU A 271 -18.08 6.69 -11.61
N TRP A 272 -18.24 5.39 -11.88
CA TRP A 272 -19.57 4.77 -11.98
C TRP A 272 -20.31 4.83 -10.63
N LEU A 273 -19.63 4.55 -9.52
CA LEU A 273 -20.22 4.69 -8.17
C LEU A 273 -20.70 6.12 -7.90
N GLU A 274 -19.93 7.14 -8.29
CA GLU A 274 -20.33 8.53 -8.11
C GLU A 274 -21.46 8.94 -9.08
N GLN A 275 -21.24 8.75 -10.37
CA GLN A 275 -22.07 9.37 -11.41
C GLN A 275 -23.35 8.57 -11.70
N SER A 276 -23.25 7.24 -11.76
CA SER A 276 -24.42 6.39 -12.06
C SER A 276 -25.13 5.93 -10.79
N CYS A 277 -24.40 5.55 -9.75
CA CYS A 277 -24.98 5.02 -8.52
C CYS A 277 -25.27 6.10 -7.47
N GLY A 278 -24.75 7.33 -7.63
CA GLY A 278 -25.04 8.44 -6.74
C GLY A 278 -24.38 8.37 -5.37
N PHE A 279 -23.23 7.67 -5.23
CA PHE A 279 -22.43 7.67 -4.00
C PHE A 279 -21.56 8.94 -3.92
N GLN A 280 -22.22 10.08 -3.82
CA GLN A 280 -21.61 11.39 -3.61
C GLN A 280 -22.21 12.03 -2.37
N GLU A 281 -21.36 12.62 -1.55
CA GLU A 281 -21.79 13.35 -0.37
C GLU A 281 -22.55 14.62 -0.77
N GLY A 282 -23.73 14.81 -0.18
CA GLY A 282 -24.59 15.97 -0.44
C GLY A 282 -25.52 16.23 0.73
N PRO A 283 -26.21 17.41 0.75
CA PRO A 283 -27.09 17.81 1.85
C PRO A 283 -28.23 16.83 2.12
N GLN A 284 -28.65 16.08 1.09
CA GLN A 284 -29.75 15.11 1.18
C GLN A 284 -29.30 13.69 1.51
N ALA A 285 -27.98 13.44 1.50
CA ALA A 285 -27.40 12.11 1.73
C ALA A 285 -26.06 12.25 2.49
N PRO A 286 -26.08 12.74 3.73
CA PRO A 286 -24.87 12.76 4.53
C PRO A 286 -24.37 11.32 4.74
N GLY A 287 -23.09 11.11 4.50
CA GLY A 287 -22.44 9.81 4.68
C GLY A 287 -22.44 8.88 3.45
N LEU A 288 -23.11 9.23 2.34
CA LEU A 288 -22.95 8.51 1.07
C LEU A 288 -21.78 9.11 0.29
N ARG A 289 -20.70 8.39 0.11
CA ARG A 289 -19.56 8.88 -0.69
C ARG A 289 -18.68 7.75 -1.20
N THR A 290 -18.04 8.02 -2.33
CA THR A 290 -16.95 7.21 -2.87
C THR A 290 -15.60 7.80 -2.41
N ARG A 291 -14.73 6.96 -1.89
CA ARG A 291 -13.39 7.32 -1.42
C ARG A 291 -12.36 6.71 -2.37
N TYR A 292 -11.87 7.50 -3.29
CA TYR A 292 -10.81 7.08 -4.19
C TYR A 292 -9.94 8.25 -4.59
N VAL A 293 -8.66 8.15 -4.31
CA VAL A 293 -7.68 9.24 -4.54
C VAL A 293 -7.47 9.59 -6.02
N GLY A 294 -7.97 8.77 -6.94
CA GLY A 294 -7.98 9.03 -8.38
C GLY A 294 -9.11 9.94 -8.87
N LEU A 295 -10.16 10.14 -8.07
CA LEU A 295 -11.29 11.01 -8.42
C LEU A 295 -10.95 12.48 -8.19
N LYS A 296 -11.36 13.35 -9.11
CA LYS A 296 -11.21 14.81 -8.94
C LYS A 296 -12.05 15.36 -7.77
N SER A 297 -13.10 14.66 -7.39
CA SER A 297 -13.95 14.96 -6.23
C SER A 297 -13.26 14.65 -4.90
N HIS A 298 -12.22 13.80 -4.89
CA HIS A 298 -11.47 13.51 -3.68
C HIS A 298 -10.75 14.78 -3.17
N PRO A 299 -10.94 15.20 -1.90
CA PRO A 299 -10.42 16.49 -1.40
C PRO A 299 -8.91 16.62 -1.52
N GLN A 300 -8.19 15.51 -1.51
CA GLN A 300 -6.73 15.48 -1.57
C GLN A 300 -6.20 14.96 -2.93
N PHE A 301 -7.03 14.97 -4.01
CA PHE A 301 -6.62 14.53 -5.35
C PHE A 301 -5.35 15.24 -5.84
N ALA A 302 -5.31 16.58 -5.75
CA ALA A 302 -4.18 17.38 -6.21
C ALA A 302 -2.90 17.05 -5.43
N LEU A 303 -3.02 16.88 -4.11
CA LEU A 303 -1.90 16.47 -3.27
C LEU A 303 -1.39 15.08 -3.66
N HIS A 304 -2.30 14.10 -3.79
CA HIS A 304 -1.92 12.75 -4.20
C HIS A 304 -1.18 12.73 -5.54
N LYS A 305 -1.72 13.45 -6.54
CA LYS A 305 -1.13 13.56 -7.87
C LYS A 305 0.26 14.22 -7.85
N SER A 306 0.57 15.06 -6.88
CA SER A 306 1.81 15.85 -6.85
C SER A 306 3.08 15.02 -6.64
N PHE A 307 2.98 13.85 -5.99
CA PHE A 307 4.15 13.00 -5.68
C PHE A 307 3.96 11.51 -5.99
N ASN A 308 2.80 11.11 -6.53
CA ASN A 308 2.52 9.72 -6.93
C ASN A 308 2.39 9.58 -8.44
N ASP A 309 2.79 8.42 -8.97
CA ASP A 309 2.70 8.05 -10.38
C ASP A 309 1.43 7.27 -10.73
N GLY A 310 0.38 7.35 -9.90
CA GLY A 310 -0.92 6.75 -10.15
C GLY A 310 -1.80 6.71 -8.91
N PRO A 311 -3.11 6.41 -9.06
CA PRO A 311 -4.06 6.45 -7.96
C PRO A 311 -4.12 5.15 -7.13
N GLY A 312 -3.41 4.08 -7.55
CA GLY A 312 -3.59 2.77 -6.93
C GLY A 312 -4.89 2.08 -7.33
N ALA A 313 -5.21 0.97 -6.67
CA ALA A 313 -6.35 0.13 -7.03
C ALA A 313 -7.21 -0.28 -5.82
N VAL A 314 -7.14 0.47 -4.75
CA VAL A 314 -8.01 0.32 -3.58
C VAL A 314 -8.90 1.56 -3.48
N LEU A 315 -10.18 1.33 -3.38
CA LEU A 315 -11.19 2.37 -3.14
C LEU A 315 -12.16 1.89 -2.06
N ALA A 316 -12.93 2.82 -1.52
CA ALA A 316 -13.99 2.50 -0.58
C ALA A 316 -15.24 3.34 -0.89
N PHE A 317 -16.38 2.92 -0.37
CA PHE A 317 -17.59 3.73 -0.37
C PHE A 317 -18.37 3.53 0.91
N ASP A 318 -19.06 4.57 1.34
CA ASP A 318 -19.90 4.57 2.54
C ASP A 318 -21.37 4.48 2.11
N THR A 319 -22.18 3.70 2.83
CA THR A 319 -23.61 3.51 2.51
C THR A 319 -24.54 4.29 3.45
N GLY A 320 -24.00 4.96 4.47
CA GLY A 320 -24.76 5.61 5.53
C GLY A 320 -25.39 4.63 6.54
N SER A 321 -25.21 3.31 6.35
CA SER A 321 -25.80 2.29 7.22
C SER A 321 -25.00 1.01 7.24
N LEU A 322 -24.55 0.60 8.43
CA LEU A 322 -23.85 -0.66 8.64
C LEU A 322 -24.69 -1.89 8.21
N ASP A 323 -26.01 -1.85 8.41
CA ASP A 323 -26.91 -2.92 7.98
C ASP A 323 -26.94 -3.05 6.45
N LEU A 324 -27.03 -1.95 5.71
CA LEU A 324 -26.96 -1.95 4.26
C LEU A 324 -25.62 -2.52 3.77
N SER A 325 -24.53 -2.05 4.35
CA SER A 325 -23.20 -2.55 4.01
C SER A 325 -23.04 -4.06 4.25
N ARG A 326 -23.56 -4.55 5.36
CA ARG A 326 -23.62 -6.01 5.64
C ARG A 326 -24.42 -6.75 4.60
N ARG A 327 -25.60 -6.25 4.21
CA ARG A 327 -26.44 -6.88 3.18
C ARG A 327 -25.73 -6.93 1.83
N ILE A 328 -25.07 -5.85 1.41
CA ILE A 328 -24.30 -5.82 0.16
C ILE A 328 -23.19 -6.89 0.20
N VAL A 329 -22.35 -6.86 1.25
CA VAL A 329 -21.19 -7.76 1.35
C VAL A 329 -21.60 -9.23 1.54
N SER A 330 -22.76 -9.52 2.14
CA SER A 330 -23.29 -10.86 2.31
C SER A 330 -24.24 -11.31 1.19
N SER A 331 -24.45 -10.49 0.18
CA SER A 331 -25.37 -10.82 -0.93
C SER A 331 -24.92 -12.07 -1.68
N ARG A 332 -25.87 -12.96 -1.94
CA ARG A 332 -25.64 -14.14 -2.79
C ARG A 332 -25.52 -13.80 -4.28
N ALA A 333 -25.81 -12.57 -4.66
CA ALA A 333 -25.62 -12.08 -6.01
C ALA A 333 -24.15 -11.89 -6.37
N LEU A 334 -23.27 -11.64 -5.38
CA LEU A 334 -21.81 -11.55 -5.60
C LEU A 334 -21.25 -12.90 -6.10
N LYS A 335 -20.65 -12.89 -7.29
CA LYS A 335 -20.04 -14.05 -7.95
C LYS A 335 -18.58 -13.80 -8.33
N VAL A 336 -18.24 -12.58 -8.67
CA VAL A 336 -16.90 -12.14 -9.10
C VAL A 336 -16.14 -11.55 -7.91
N TRP A 337 -16.77 -10.67 -7.14
CA TRP A 337 -16.15 -10.10 -5.95
C TRP A 337 -16.01 -11.14 -4.84
N SER A 338 -14.79 -11.44 -4.45
CA SER A 338 -14.53 -12.34 -3.32
C SER A 338 -14.62 -11.59 -1.99
N VAL A 339 -15.49 -12.07 -1.10
CA VAL A 339 -15.64 -11.49 0.26
C VAL A 339 -14.50 -11.98 1.15
N THR A 340 -13.48 -11.17 1.33
CA THR A 340 -12.31 -11.54 2.16
C THR A 340 -11.49 -10.31 2.56
N VAL A 341 -10.59 -10.52 3.50
CA VAL A 341 -9.54 -9.54 3.83
C VAL A 341 -8.47 -9.52 2.74
N SER A 342 -7.51 -8.59 2.84
CA SER A 342 -6.40 -8.41 1.92
C SER A 342 -6.70 -7.43 0.77
N PHE A 343 -5.74 -7.26 -0.15
CA PHE A 343 -5.81 -6.45 -1.37
C PHE A 343 -4.60 -6.74 -2.27
N GLY A 344 -4.59 -6.15 -3.46
CA GLY A 344 -3.43 -6.14 -4.35
C GLY A 344 -3.23 -7.42 -5.16
N CYS A 345 -4.24 -8.30 -5.22
CA CYS A 345 -4.25 -9.51 -6.03
C CYS A 345 -4.86 -9.27 -7.41
N VAL A 346 -4.68 -10.22 -8.32
CA VAL A 346 -5.28 -10.23 -9.66
C VAL A 346 -6.80 -10.32 -9.62
N ASN A 347 -7.40 -10.97 -8.62
CA ASN A 347 -8.85 -11.01 -8.42
C ASN A 347 -9.35 -9.91 -7.49
N SER A 348 -10.57 -9.45 -7.73
CA SER A 348 -11.22 -8.38 -6.98
C SER A 348 -11.78 -8.86 -5.64
N LEU A 349 -11.57 -8.03 -4.60
CA LEU A 349 -11.99 -8.33 -3.25
C LEU A 349 -12.90 -7.23 -2.70
N ILE A 350 -13.94 -7.64 -1.98
CA ILE A 350 -14.84 -6.77 -1.24
C ILE A 350 -14.78 -7.11 0.25
N SER A 351 -14.78 -6.10 1.10
CA SER A 351 -14.72 -6.29 2.56
C SER A 351 -15.43 -5.18 3.32
N LEU A 352 -15.84 -5.52 4.55
CA LEU A 352 -16.35 -4.58 5.55
C LEU A 352 -15.29 -4.46 6.66
N PRO A 353 -14.38 -3.48 6.60
CA PRO A 353 -13.21 -3.40 7.47
C PRO A 353 -13.55 -3.39 8.97
N CYS A 354 -14.62 -2.71 9.39
CA CYS A 354 -15.03 -2.64 10.80
C CYS A 354 -15.31 -4.03 11.41
N SER A 355 -15.80 -4.97 10.61
CA SER A 355 -16.12 -6.35 11.04
C SER A 355 -15.02 -7.36 10.65
N MET A 356 -13.99 -6.97 9.91
CA MET A 356 -12.97 -7.86 9.36
C MET A 356 -11.55 -7.40 9.75
N SER A 357 -10.85 -6.65 8.90
CA SER A 357 -9.44 -6.30 9.08
C SER A 357 -9.16 -5.34 10.26
N HIS A 358 -10.14 -4.55 10.68
CA HIS A 358 -10.07 -3.58 11.78
C HIS A 358 -10.95 -3.95 12.97
N ALA A 359 -11.52 -5.17 12.98
CA ALA A 359 -12.36 -5.66 14.06
C ALA A 359 -11.63 -5.75 15.43
N SER A 360 -10.30 -5.83 15.41
CA SER A 360 -9.47 -5.86 16.62
C SER A 360 -9.25 -4.49 17.27
N ILE A 361 -9.60 -3.38 16.58
CA ILE A 361 -9.55 -2.03 17.14
C ILE A 361 -10.79 -1.84 18.02
N ASP A 362 -10.57 -1.34 19.24
CA ASP A 362 -11.65 -1.06 20.19
C ASP A 362 -12.70 -0.12 19.55
N PRO A 363 -14.02 -0.41 19.72
CA PRO A 363 -15.09 0.41 19.15
C PRO A 363 -15.02 1.90 19.55
N ASP A 364 -14.66 2.20 20.80
CA ASP A 364 -14.54 3.56 21.27
C ASP A 364 -13.36 4.28 20.59
N VAL A 365 -12.27 3.57 20.35
CA VAL A 365 -11.13 4.09 19.60
C VAL A 365 -11.50 4.34 18.14
N ARG A 366 -12.25 3.43 17.49
CA ARG A 366 -12.76 3.66 16.13
C ARG A 366 -13.63 4.92 16.06
N LYS A 367 -14.54 5.09 17.04
CA LYS A 367 -15.39 6.28 17.13
C LYS A 367 -14.59 7.56 17.34
N GLN A 368 -13.56 7.54 18.19
CA GLN A 368 -12.66 8.70 18.39
C GLN A 368 -11.87 9.07 17.13
N ARG A 369 -11.60 8.11 16.28
CA ARG A 369 -10.89 8.29 14.99
C ARG A 369 -11.84 8.59 13.82
N ASP A 370 -13.12 8.81 14.07
CA ASP A 370 -14.16 9.03 13.05
C ASP A 370 -14.17 7.91 11.96
N PHE A 371 -13.90 6.67 12.40
CA PHE A 371 -13.85 5.51 11.51
C PHE A 371 -15.28 5.09 11.13
N PRO A 372 -15.66 5.15 9.82
CA PRO A 372 -17.01 4.81 9.39
C PRO A 372 -17.21 3.28 9.45
N GLU A 373 -18.18 2.86 10.28
CA GLU A 373 -18.47 1.42 10.46
C GLU A 373 -19.15 0.78 9.25
N ASP A 374 -19.78 1.60 8.41
CA ASP A 374 -20.49 1.21 7.20
C ASP A 374 -19.61 1.24 5.93
N LEU A 375 -18.34 1.61 6.05
CA LEU A 375 -17.42 1.64 4.92
C LEU A 375 -17.22 0.25 4.31
N ILE A 376 -17.50 0.13 3.01
CA ILE A 376 -17.15 -1.03 2.19
C ILE A 376 -15.87 -0.71 1.43
N ARG A 377 -14.84 -1.57 1.56
CA ARG A 377 -13.59 -1.44 0.83
C ARG A 377 -13.58 -2.39 -0.37
N LEU A 378 -13.26 -1.85 -1.53
CA LEU A 378 -13.06 -2.57 -2.79
C LEU A 378 -11.58 -2.58 -3.16
N CYS A 379 -11.04 -3.78 -3.37
CA CYS A 379 -9.68 -3.97 -3.85
C CYS A 379 -9.79 -4.53 -5.26
N VAL A 380 -9.48 -3.71 -6.25
CA VAL A 380 -9.83 -3.99 -7.64
C VAL A 380 -8.77 -4.84 -8.32
N GLY A 381 -9.20 -5.92 -8.96
CA GLY A 381 -8.38 -6.85 -9.72
C GLY A 381 -8.28 -6.49 -11.21
N ILE A 382 -7.98 -7.49 -12.01
CA ILE A 382 -7.77 -7.35 -13.46
C ILE A 382 -8.89 -7.98 -14.29
N GLU A 383 -9.99 -8.38 -13.67
CA GLU A 383 -11.17 -8.92 -14.34
C GLU A 383 -11.77 -7.91 -15.32
N ASP A 384 -12.67 -8.35 -16.18
CA ASP A 384 -13.42 -7.46 -17.05
C ASP A 384 -14.24 -6.46 -16.23
N ILE A 385 -14.12 -5.18 -16.55
CA ILE A 385 -14.74 -4.10 -15.78
C ILE A 385 -16.26 -4.16 -15.81
N VAL A 386 -16.86 -4.64 -16.90
CA VAL A 386 -18.30 -4.80 -17.04
C VAL A 386 -18.81 -5.86 -16.08
N ASP A 387 -18.07 -6.95 -15.94
CA ASP A 387 -18.43 -8.02 -15.01
C ASP A 387 -18.34 -7.53 -13.55
N LEU A 388 -17.29 -6.78 -13.21
CA LEU A 388 -17.14 -6.19 -11.87
C LEU A 388 -18.28 -5.23 -11.52
N GLN A 389 -18.68 -4.35 -12.46
CA GLN A 389 -19.78 -3.41 -12.24
C GLN A 389 -21.12 -4.14 -12.11
N ARG A 390 -21.40 -5.12 -12.98
CA ARG A 390 -22.67 -5.89 -12.95
C ARG A 390 -22.83 -6.70 -11.68
N ASP A 391 -21.76 -7.34 -11.25
CA ASP A 391 -21.76 -8.15 -10.02
C ASP A 391 -22.01 -7.28 -8.77
N LEU A 392 -21.36 -6.12 -8.69
CA LEU A 392 -21.58 -5.16 -7.60
C LEU A 392 -23.00 -4.53 -7.67
N LEU A 393 -23.48 -4.18 -8.86
CA LEU A 393 -24.85 -3.67 -9.06
C LEU A 393 -25.87 -4.68 -8.57
N ALA A 394 -25.73 -5.95 -8.97
CA ALA A 394 -26.64 -7.02 -8.53
C ALA A 394 -26.70 -7.15 -7.00
N ALA A 395 -25.55 -7.03 -6.32
CA ALA A 395 -25.50 -7.06 -4.86
C ALA A 395 -26.16 -5.84 -4.21
N MET A 396 -25.98 -4.64 -4.80
CA MET A 396 -26.62 -3.41 -4.31
C MET A 396 -28.15 -3.41 -4.54
N VAL A 397 -28.60 -4.00 -5.64
CA VAL A 397 -30.05 -4.20 -5.91
C VAL A 397 -30.65 -5.21 -4.93
N ASP A 398 -30.00 -6.36 -4.73
CA ASP A 398 -30.42 -7.39 -3.75
C ASP A 398 -30.47 -6.83 -2.31
N ALA A 399 -29.54 -5.93 -1.97
CA ALA A 399 -29.54 -5.23 -0.68
C ALA A 399 -30.59 -4.12 -0.55
N GLY A 400 -31.30 -3.74 -1.64
CA GLY A 400 -32.29 -2.66 -1.64
C GLY A 400 -31.68 -1.26 -1.57
N VAL A 401 -30.47 -1.09 -2.09
CA VAL A 401 -29.76 0.20 -2.16
C VAL A 401 -30.01 0.88 -3.50
N LEU A 402 -29.99 0.12 -4.57
CA LEU A 402 -30.22 0.56 -5.94
C LEU A 402 -31.39 -0.15 -6.57
N GLU A 403 -32.01 0.48 -7.57
CA GLU A 403 -33.00 -0.12 -8.46
C GLU A 403 -32.59 0.16 -9.90
N GLU A 404 -32.65 -0.86 -10.77
CA GLU A 404 -32.41 -0.72 -12.21
C GLU A 404 -33.75 -0.68 -12.96
N ARG A 405 -33.99 0.38 -13.72
CA ARG A 405 -35.19 0.57 -14.56
C ARG A 405 -34.77 0.91 -15.99
N GLY A 406 -34.76 -0.07 -16.86
CA GLY A 406 -34.30 0.10 -18.24
C GLY A 406 -32.79 0.43 -18.25
N ASP A 407 -32.40 1.58 -18.80
CA ASP A 407 -31.04 2.08 -18.84
C ASP A 407 -30.70 3.05 -17.68
N MET A 408 -31.56 3.17 -16.67
CA MET A 408 -31.40 4.07 -15.53
C MET A 408 -31.14 3.30 -14.24
N ILE A 409 -30.28 3.86 -13.39
CA ILE A 409 -30.08 3.45 -12.00
C ILE A 409 -30.74 4.49 -11.08
N HIS A 410 -31.54 4.01 -10.14
CA HIS A 410 -32.16 4.80 -9.07
C HIS A 410 -31.52 4.42 -7.74
N ASN A 411 -30.92 5.39 -7.05
CA ASN A 411 -30.44 5.21 -5.69
C ASN A 411 -31.59 5.46 -4.71
N LEU A 412 -32.01 4.41 -4.04
CA LEU A 412 -33.16 4.43 -3.12
C LEU A 412 -32.87 5.17 -1.80
N LEU A 413 -31.60 5.48 -1.53
CA LEU A 413 -31.19 6.15 -0.29
C LEU A 413 -31.26 7.68 -0.40
N ASN A 414 -30.97 8.23 -1.59
CA ASN A 414 -30.88 9.68 -1.79
C ASN A 414 -31.74 10.20 -2.95
N GLY A 415 -32.45 9.30 -3.67
CA GLY A 415 -33.27 9.66 -4.83
C GLY A 415 -32.49 10.01 -6.09
N HIS A 416 -31.17 9.85 -6.10
CA HIS A 416 -30.36 10.07 -7.29
C HIS A 416 -30.81 9.13 -8.41
N THR A 417 -30.92 9.67 -9.62
CA THR A 417 -31.28 8.91 -10.80
C THR A 417 -30.37 9.30 -11.94
N ALA A 418 -29.68 8.35 -12.51
CA ALA A 418 -28.77 8.57 -13.62
C ALA A 418 -28.77 7.39 -14.60
N ARG A 419 -28.25 7.64 -15.79
CA ARG A 419 -28.04 6.59 -16.78
C ARG A 419 -27.01 5.59 -16.30
N ASN A 420 -27.31 4.31 -16.46
CA ASN A 420 -26.36 3.25 -16.22
C ASN A 420 -25.26 3.27 -17.29
N THR A 421 -24.02 3.53 -16.89
CA THR A 421 -22.88 3.63 -17.80
C THR A 421 -22.07 2.33 -17.91
N ILE A 422 -22.57 1.21 -17.39
CA ILE A 422 -21.93 -0.11 -17.54
C ILE A 422 -21.72 -0.43 -19.02
N GLY A 423 -20.50 -0.81 -19.39
CA GLY A 423 -20.12 -1.13 -20.77
C GLY A 423 -20.09 0.08 -21.72
N SER A 424 -20.16 1.31 -21.21
CA SER A 424 -19.99 2.48 -22.07
C SER A 424 -18.54 2.61 -22.52
N GLU A 425 -18.32 2.89 -23.82
CA GLU A 425 -16.98 3.13 -24.39
C GLU A 425 -16.34 4.47 -23.96
N LYS A 426 -16.92 5.16 -22.96
CA LYS A 426 -16.48 6.47 -22.49
C LYS A 426 -15.00 6.49 -22.08
N TYR A 427 -14.50 5.35 -21.61
CA TYR A 427 -13.15 5.24 -21.11
C TYR A 427 -12.32 4.23 -21.91
N THR A 428 -11.19 4.69 -22.45
CA THR A 428 -10.11 3.82 -22.90
C THR A 428 -9.03 3.81 -21.81
N GLN A 429 -8.24 2.76 -21.75
CA GLN A 429 -7.08 2.71 -20.85
C GLN A 429 -6.18 3.94 -21.00
N ARG A 430 -6.08 4.47 -22.22
CA ARG A 430 -5.30 5.67 -22.52
C ARG A 430 -5.93 6.93 -21.94
N SER A 431 -7.26 7.10 -22.03
CA SER A 431 -7.95 8.29 -21.52
C SER A 431 -7.86 8.43 -19.99
N ILE A 432 -7.88 7.31 -19.26
CA ILE A 432 -7.70 7.32 -17.81
C ILE A 432 -6.25 7.59 -17.43
N TYR A 433 -5.31 7.01 -18.17
CA TYR A 433 -3.90 7.33 -18.01
C TYR A 433 -3.65 8.83 -18.21
N ASP A 434 -4.20 9.42 -19.27
CA ASP A 434 -4.07 10.84 -19.55
C ASP A 434 -4.81 11.72 -18.52
N LEU A 435 -5.93 11.25 -17.97
CA LEU A 435 -6.69 11.95 -16.93
C LEU A 435 -5.88 12.11 -15.63
N PHE A 436 -5.22 11.05 -15.20
CA PHE A 436 -4.43 11.07 -13.96
C PHE A 436 -3.03 11.66 -14.17
N TYR A 437 -2.35 11.24 -15.24
CA TYR A 437 -0.96 11.65 -15.48
C TYR A 437 -0.81 12.96 -16.27
N GLY A 438 -1.91 13.48 -16.83
CA GLY A 438 -1.88 14.58 -17.78
C GLY A 438 -1.36 14.16 -19.16
N GLY A 439 -1.66 14.97 -20.20
CA GLY A 439 -1.12 14.78 -21.53
C GLY A 439 0.40 14.97 -21.60
N PRO A 440 1.03 14.69 -22.74
CA PRO A 440 2.49 14.78 -22.91
C PRO A 440 3.12 16.11 -22.49
N GLN A 441 2.38 17.23 -22.60
CA GLN A 441 2.83 18.56 -22.20
C GLN A 441 2.88 18.76 -20.68
N GLU A 442 1.86 18.32 -19.93
CA GLU A 442 1.85 18.42 -18.45
C GLU A 442 2.98 17.59 -17.81
N LYS A 443 3.33 16.44 -18.41
CA LYS A 443 4.48 15.63 -17.96
C LYS A 443 5.81 16.33 -18.12
N LEU A 444 5.97 17.14 -19.15
CA LEU A 444 7.20 17.88 -19.40
C LEU A 444 7.34 19.01 -18.36
N GLU A 445 6.27 19.72 -18.07
CA GLU A 445 6.23 20.80 -17.08
C GLU A 445 6.44 20.29 -15.65
N GLN A 446 5.82 19.15 -15.28
CA GLN A 446 6.05 18.51 -13.97
C GLN A 446 7.49 18.03 -13.80
N LYS A 447 8.11 17.43 -14.84
CA LYS A 447 9.52 17.05 -14.80
C LYS A 447 10.47 18.26 -14.69
N LEU A 448 10.10 19.39 -15.26
CA LEU A 448 10.87 20.62 -15.19
C LEU A 448 10.72 21.30 -13.82
N SER A 449 9.52 21.31 -13.23
CA SER A 449 9.28 21.84 -11.88
C SER A 449 9.97 21.00 -10.79
N HIS A 450 9.99 19.67 -10.91
CA HIS A 450 10.73 18.80 -9.98
C HIS A 450 12.27 18.94 -10.10
N ARG A 451 12.78 19.37 -11.27
CA ARG A 451 14.19 19.73 -11.42
C ARG A 451 14.54 21.09 -10.82
N ALA A 452 13.59 22.03 -10.82
CA ALA A 452 13.79 23.36 -10.23
C ALA A 452 13.81 23.36 -8.69
N ILE A 453 13.21 22.34 -8.05
CA ILE A 453 13.26 22.15 -6.58
C ILE A 453 14.58 21.49 -6.13
N LYS A 454 15.42 21.00 -7.07
CA LYS A 454 16.71 20.36 -6.79
C LYS A 454 17.93 21.26 -7.05
N LEU A 455 17.72 22.53 -7.33
CA LEU A 455 18.74 23.60 -7.39
C LEU A 455 18.49 24.61 -6.26
#